data_c534171c1a859844f54ec666941a6778
#
_entry.id   c534171c1a859844f54ec666941a6778
#
_cell.length_a   1.000
_cell.length_b   1.000
_cell.length_c   1.000
_cell.angle_alpha   90.00
_cell.angle_beta   90.00
_cell.angle_gamma   90.00
#
_symmetry.space_group_name_H-M   'P 1'
#
loop_
_entity.id
_entity.type
_entity.pdbx_description
1 polymer ?
#
loop_
_entity_poly.entity_id
_entity_poly.type
_entity_poly.pdbx_seq_one_letter_code
_entity_poly.pdbx_strand_id
1 'polypeptide(L)'
;MGKVVLITGASSGIGREAAILMARKGHTVYAGARRADRLAELAPHGVIPVEMDVSEGADNERAVNQVIEAEGRIDVLINNAGFGLYGPIEDIPIDDARYQFEVNLFGLAQLTQLVLPHMRAQGSGRIVNVSSVGGRIFLPLGAWYHATKHALEGWSDCLRYETAPFGIQVVIIQPGAIKTEFGDVTNAGLDKHTGDTAYKDLVGLFLKLRDNSRTMDRATDASVLAKVYLEAATARRPRRRYVKGAFARPVLFIRKWFGDGVYEFALRGIVR
;
A
#
# COMPACT_ATOMS: atom_id res chain seq x y z
N MET A 1 1.37 -14.29 22.91
CA MET A 1 1.96 -15.21 21.92
C MET A 1 2.25 -14.41 20.65
N GLY A 2 3.43 -14.57 20.05
CA GLY A 2 3.80 -13.94 18.79
C GLY A 2 2.85 -14.36 17.67
N LYS A 3 2.66 -13.49 16.67
CA LYS A 3 1.87 -13.79 15.45
C LYS A 3 2.83 -14.12 14.31
N VAL A 4 2.38 -14.99 13.40
CA VAL A 4 3.05 -15.23 12.12
C VAL A 4 2.52 -14.22 11.11
N VAL A 5 3.40 -13.37 10.57
CA VAL A 5 3.08 -12.23 9.72
C VAL A 5 3.78 -12.38 8.38
N LEU A 6 3.04 -12.34 7.29
CA LEU A 6 3.59 -12.16 5.94
C LEU A 6 3.33 -10.72 5.49
N ILE A 7 4.38 -9.98 5.16
CA ILE A 7 4.29 -8.60 4.67
C ILE A 7 4.97 -8.47 3.31
N THR A 8 4.27 -7.92 2.32
CA THR A 8 4.81 -7.67 0.98
C THR A 8 5.35 -6.26 0.81
N GLY A 9 6.29 -6.05 -0.13
CA GLY A 9 6.91 -4.76 -0.37
C GLY A 9 7.77 -4.27 0.80
N ALA A 10 8.42 -5.19 1.51
CA ALA A 10 9.13 -4.89 2.75
C ALA A 10 10.62 -4.54 2.56
N SER A 11 11.11 -4.40 1.34
CA SER A 11 12.51 -4.01 1.08
C SER A 11 12.82 -2.54 1.34
N SER A 12 11.79 -1.70 1.52
CA SER A 12 11.96 -0.27 1.79
C SER A 12 10.73 0.37 2.47
N GLY A 13 10.87 1.64 2.84
CA GLY A 13 9.77 2.48 3.28
C GLY A 13 8.99 1.93 4.47
N ILE A 14 7.65 2.06 4.42
CA ILE A 14 6.77 1.69 5.54
C ILE A 14 6.83 0.18 5.80
N GLY A 15 6.88 -0.64 4.74
CA GLY A 15 6.92 -2.10 4.86
C GLY A 15 8.15 -2.57 5.63
N ARG A 16 9.32 -2.00 5.33
CA ARG A 16 10.58 -2.28 6.03
C ARG A 16 10.50 -1.92 7.51
N GLU A 17 10.07 -0.70 7.81
CA GLU A 17 9.93 -0.24 9.19
C GLU A 17 8.92 -1.06 10.00
N ALA A 18 7.81 -1.47 9.35
CA ALA A 18 6.80 -2.31 9.96
C ALA A 18 7.32 -3.72 10.25
N ALA A 19 8.05 -4.33 9.32
CA ALA A 19 8.65 -5.65 9.49
C ALA A 19 9.61 -5.68 10.69
N ILE A 20 10.53 -4.71 10.75
CA ILE A 20 11.49 -4.57 11.86
C ILE A 20 10.77 -4.35 13.19
N LEU A 21 9.79 -3.45 13.22
CA LEU A 21 9.04 -3.15 14.45
C LEU A 21 8.29 -4.37 14.96
N MET A 22 7.64 -5.13 14.07
CA MET A 22 6.88 -6.32 14.44
C MET A 22 7.80 -7.44 14.95
N ALA A 23 8.94 -7.68 14.31
CA ALA A 23 9.93 -8.65 14.77
C ALA A 23 10.45 -8.29 16.16
N ARG A 24 10.81 -7.02 16.40
CA ARG A 24 11.20 -6.51 17.73
C ARG A 24 10.11 -6.65 18.80
N LYS A 25 8.84 -6.77 18.40
CA LYS A 25 7.71 -7.02 19.32
C LYS A 25 7.41 -8.51 19.51
N GLY A 26 8.29 -9.40 19.03
CA GLY A 26 8.20 -10.85 19.25
C GLY A 26 7.23 -11.55 18.31
N HIS A 27 6.97 -10.99 17.12
CA HIS A 27 6.24 -11.65 16.04
C HIS A 27 7.23 -12.35 15.09
N THR A 28 6.84 -13.49 14.52
CA THR A 28 7.57 -14.12 13.41
C THR A 28 7.17 -13.40 12.14
N VAL A 29 8.13 -12.73 11.46
CA VAL A 29 7.83 -11.86 10.32
C VAL A 29 8.56 -12.35 9.08
N TYR A 30 7.79 -12.70 8.06
CA TYR A 30 8.23 -13.00 6.71
C TYR A 30 8.08 -11.76 5.85
N ALA A 31 9.17 -11.26 5.31
CA ALA A 31 9.21 -10.01 4.53
C ALA A 31 9.42 -10.33 3.05
N GLY A 32 8.38 -10.11 2.24
CA GLY A 32 8.37 -10.37 0.81
C GLY A 32 8.74 -9.14 -0.01
N ALA A 33 9.67 -9.27 -0.95
CA ALA A 33 10.00 -8.27 -1.98
C ALA A 33 10.91 -8.87 -3.07
N ARG A 34 11.09 -8.12 -4.18
CA ARG A 34 11.95 -8.51 -5.31
C ARG A 34 13.45 -8.32 -5.05
N ARG A 35 13.81 -7.34 -4.22
CA ARG A 35 15.21 -6.95 -3.97
C ARG A 35 15.76 -7.78 -2.83
N ALA A 36 16.35 -8.94 -3.18
CA ALA A 36 16.89 -9.92 -2.22
C ALA A 36 18.00 -9.31 -1.34
N ASP A 37 18.89 -8.48 -1.91
CA ASP A 37 19.94 -7.77 -1.21
C ASP A 37 19.39 -6.91 -0.05
N ARG A 38 18.37 -6.12 -0.32
CA ARG A 38 17.73 -5.27 0.71
C ARG A 38 16.92 -6.08 1.72
N LEU A 39 16.38 -7.23 1.33
CA LEU A 39 15.73 -8.13 2.28
C LEU A 39 16.74 -8.76 3.23
N ALA A 40 17.94 -9.10 2.76
CA ALA A 40 19.00 -9.64 3.59
C ALA A 40 19.41 -8.69 4.73
N GLU A 41 19.33 -7.38 4.52
CA GLU A 41 19.56 -6.37 5.57
C GLU A 41 18.56 -6.47 6.75
N LEU A 42 17.43 -7.15 6.57
CA LEU A 42 16.42 -7.32 7.62
C LEU A 42 16.71 -8.50 8.55
N ALA A 43 17.51 -9.47 8.12
CA ALA A 43 17.84 -10.67 8.89
C ALA A 43 18.43 -10.37 10.29
N PRO A 44 19.35 -9.40 10.47
CA PRO A 44 19.86 -9.02 11.78
C PRO A 44 18.80 -8.49 12.73
N HIS A 45 17.63 -8.09 12.22
CA HIS A 45 16.48 -7.63 13.01
C HIS A 45 15.49 -8.76 13.35
N GLY A 46 15.79 -10.01 12.99
CA GLY A 46 14.92 -11.16 13.24
C GLY A 46 13.76 -11.27 12.21
N VAL A 47 13.89 -10.66 11.04
CA VAL A 47 12.93 -10.74 9.95
C VAL A 47 13.41 -11.81 8.96
N ILE A 48 12.50 -12.67 8.51
CA ILE A 48 12.79 -13.76 7.57
C ILE A 48 12.53 -13.24 6.13
N PRO A 49 13.57 -13.20 5.27
CA PRO A 49 13.41 -12.72 3.91
C PRO A 49 12.66 -13.74 3.02
N VAL A 50 11.80 -13.24 2.15
CA VAL A 50 11.11 -14.00 1.10
C VAL A 50 11.26 -13.27 -0.23
N GLU A 51 12.07 -13.77 -1.13
CA GLU A 51 12.18 -13.21 -2.47
C GLU A 51 10.91 -13.53 -3.26
N MET A 52 10.18 -12.50 -3.68
CA MET A 52 8.93 -12.64 -4.44
C MET A 52 8.56 -11.36 -5.20
N ASP A 53 7.95 -11.53 -6.36
CA ASP A 53 7.19 -10.49 -7.05
C ASP A 53 5.68 -10.79 -6.89
N VAL A 54 4.95 -9.85 -6.30
CA VAL A 54 3.50 -10.04 -6.08
C VAL A 54 2.70 -10.13 -7.38
N SER A 55 3.25 -9.66 -8.51
CA SER A 55 2.64 -9.81 -9.83
C SER A 55 2.81 -11.20 -10.43
N GLU A 56 3.66 -12.05 -9.84
CA GLU A 56 3.94 -13.40 -10.31
C GLU A 56 3.23 -14.44 -9.44
N GLY A 57 2.26 -15.17 -10.03
CA GLY A 57 1.46 -16.14 -9.30
C GLY A 57 2.27 -17.23 -8.61
N ALA A 58 3.29 -17.76 -9.30
CA ALA A 58 4.19 -18.79 -8.76
C ALA A 58 4.98 -18.29 -7.53
N ASP A 59 5.35 -17.01 -7.50
CA ASP A 59 6.04 -16.40 -6.37
C ASP A 59 5.11 -16.28 -5.16
N ASN A 60 3.85 -15.90 -5.40
CA ASN A 60 2.83 -15.82 -4.36
C ASN A 60 2.57 -17.20 -3.73
N GLU A 61 2.43 -18.25 -4.54
CA GLU A 61 2.25 -19.63 -4.07
C GLU A 61 3.47 -20.09 -3.26
N ARG A 62 4.68 -19.90 -3.78
CA ARG A 62 5.93 -20.27 -3.11
C ARG A 62 6.05 -19.57 -1.76
N ALA A 63 5.75 -18.27 -1.69
CA ALA A 63 5.82 -17.49 -0.46
C ALA A 63 4.84 -17.99 0.61
N VAL A 64 3.59 -18.29 0.25
CA VAL A 64 2.60 -18.84 1.18
C VAL A 64 3.02 -20.23 1.66
N ASN A 65 3.44 -21.12 0.74
CA ASN A 65 3.88 -22.46 1.07
C ASN A 65 5.07 -22.44 2.03
N GLN A 66 6.08 -21.59 1.77
CA GLN A 66 7.24 -21.41 2.66
C GLN A 66 6.82 -21.09 4.09
N VAL A 67 5.87 -20.15 4.28
CA VAL A 67 5.39 -19.79 5.62
C VAL A 67 4.59 -20.93 6.25
N ILE A 68 3.72 -21.59 5.50
CA ILE A 68 2.88 -22.69 6.01
C ILE A 68 3.73 -23.91 6.36
N GLU A 69 4.71 -24.28 5.56
CA GLU A 69 5.62 -25.38 5.87
C GLU A 69 6.45 -25.13 7.14
N ALA A 70 6.89 -23.90 7.35
CA ALA A 70 7.70 -23.55 8.52
C ALA A 70 6.88 -23.38 9.82
N GLU A 71 5.70 -22.74 9.73
CA GLU A 71 4.95 -22.27 10.90
C GLU A 71 3.60 -22.96 11.09
N GLY A 72 3.11 -23.68 10.08
CA GLY A 72 1.78 -24.32 10.06
C GLY A 72 0.62 -23.32 9.99
N ARG A 73 0.89 -22.01 9.94
CA ARG A 73 -0.13 -20.97 10.02
C ARG A 73 0.32 -19.63 9.43
N ILE A 74 -0.64 -18.79 9.09
CA ILE A 74 -0.45 -17.35 8.83
C ILE A 74 -1.52 -16.59 9.62
N ASP A 75 -1.11 -15.79 10.60
CA ASP A 75 -2.03 -15.01 11.43
C ASP A 75 -2.39 -13.67 10.77
N VAL A 76 -1.43 -13.08 10.07
CA VAL A 76 -1.56 -11.74 9.48
C VAL A 76 -0.93 -11.73 8.10
N LEU A 77 -1.71 -11.28 7.12
CA LEU A 77 -1.21 -10.89 5.80
C LEU A 77 -1.26 -9.36 5.68
N ILE A 78 -0.13 -8.73 5.37
CA ILE A 78 -0.04 -7.29 5.10
C ILE A 78 0.29 -7.09 3.63
N ASN A 79 -0.71 -6.77 2.84
CA ASN A 79 -0.59 -6.40 1.44
C ASN A 79 -0.11 -4.95 1.34
N ASN A 80 1.21 -4.75 1.39
CA ASN A 80 1.83 -3.43 1.36
C ASN A 80 2.55 -3.13 0.03
N ALA A 81 2.92 -4.15 -0.76
CA ALA A 81 3.52 -3.93 -2.07
C ALA A 81 2.62 -3.05 -2.95
N GLY A 82 3.25 -2.12 -3.66
CA GLY A 82 2.55 -1.22 -4.58
C GLY A 82 3.44 -0.05 -4.99
N PHE A 83 3.09 0.57 -6.10
CA PHE A 83 3.77 1.76 -6.61
C PHE A 83 2.76 2.75 -7.21
N GLY A 84 3.20 3.97 -7.47
CA GLY A 84 2.41 5.01 -8.11
C GLY A 84 2.89 5.26 -9.54
N LEU A 85 2.02 5.08 -10.52
CA LEU A 85 2.22 5.46 -11.90
C LEU A 85 1.54 6.81 -12.13
N TYR A 86 2.32 7.82 -12.44
CA TYR A 86 1.85 9.18 -12.67
C TYR A 86 2.29 9.67 -14.07
N GLY A 87 1.43 10.42 -14.69
CA GLY A 87 1.58 11.01 -16.03
C GLY A 87 0.22 11.37 -16.61
N PRO A 88 0.16 12.13 -17.73
CA PRO A 88 -1.07 12.33 -18.46
C PRO A 88 -1.66 11.00 -18.91
N ILE A 89 -2.98 10.83 -18.83
CA ILE A 89 -3.65 9.57 -19.17
C ILE A 89 -3.33 9.13 -20.60
N GLU A 90 -3.26 10.10 -21.50
CA GLU A 90 -3.01 9.91 -22.92
C GLU A 90 -1.58 9.42 -23.21
N ASP A 91 -0.61 9.82 -22.37
CA ASP A 91 0.81 9.52 -22.59
C ASP A 91 1.25 8.21 -21.93
N ILE A 92 0.45 7.67 -20.99
CA ILE A 92 0.79 6.42 -20.31
C ILE A 92 0.42 5.22 -21.15
N PRO A 93 1.38 4.37 -21.55
CA PRO A 93 1.09 3.12 -22.25
C PRO A 93 0.14 2.23 -21.43
N ILE A 94 -0.83 1.62 -22.11
CA ILE A 94 -1.83 0.78 -21.43
C ILE A 94 -1.22 -0.41 -20.71
N ASP A 95 -0.07 -0.91 -21.17
CA ASP A 95 0.62 -2.03 -20.54
C ASP A 95 1.28 -1.61 -19.22
N ASP A 96 1.80 -0.38 -19.12
CA ASP A 96 2.29 0.18 -17.84
C ASP A 96 1.11 0.32 -16.84
N ALA A 97 -0.07 0.73 -17.34
CA ALA A 97 -1.28 0.80 -16.51
C ALA A 97 -1.76 -0.59 -16.05
N ARG A 98 -1.74 -1.59 -16.94
CA ARG A 98 -2.05 -2.99 -16.60
C ARG A 98 -1.11 -3.52 -15.53
N TYR A 99 0.20 -3.28 -15.69
CA TYR A 99 1.19 -3.69 -14.70
C TYR A 99 0.95 -3.05 -13.33
N GLN A 100 0.52 -1.77 -13.30
CA GLN A 100 0.14 -1.15 -12.03
C GLN A 100 -1.06 -1.83 -11.37
N PHE A 101 -2.06 -2.24 -12.15
CA PHE A 101 -3.19 -3.02 -11.63
C PHE A 101 -2.75 -4.40 -11.16
N GLU A 102 -1.84 -5.04 -11.89
CA GLU A 102 -1.28 -6.34 -11.52
C GLU A 102 -0.64 -6.28 -10.14
N VAL A 103 0.26 -5.32 -9.90
CA VAL A 103 0.94 -5.18 -8.61
C VAL A 103 -0.01 -4.66 -7.52
N ASN A 104 -0.80 -3.60 -7.79
CA ASN A 104 -1.55 -2.89 -6.75
C ASN A 104 -2.89 -3.56 -6.38
N LEU A 105 -3.40 -4.47 -7.22
CA LEU A 105 -4.72 -5.10 -7.02
C LEU A 105 -4.71 -6.61 -7.24
N PHE A 106 -4.34 -7.10 -8.43
CA PHE A 106 -4.52 -8.53 -8.75
C PHE A 106 -3.55 -9.41 -7.98
N GLY A 107 -2.27 -9.04 -7.89
CA GLY A 107 -1.28 -9.80 -7.15
C GLY A 107 -1.60 -9.91 -5.65
N LEU A 108 -2.01 -8.80 -5.02
CA LEU A 108 -2.46 -8.87 -3.63
C LEU A 108 -3.77 -9.67 -3.46
N ALA A 109 -4.68 -9.63 -4.44
CA ALA A 109 -5.91 -10.41 -4.40
C ALA A 109 -5.60 -11.90 -4.49
N GLN A 110 -4.71 -12.31 -5.41
CA GLN A 110 -4.26 -13.69 -5.53
C GLN A 110 -3.57 -14.16 -4.24
N LEU A 111 -2.62 -13.39 -3.71
CA LEU A 111 -1.96 -13.72 -2.45
C LEU A 111 -2.96 -13.87 -1.31
N THR A 112 -3.97 -13.01 -1.25
CA THR A 112 -5.06 -13.12 -0.29
C THR A 112 -5.86 -14.41 -0.49
N GLN A 113 -6.20 -14.78 -1.73
CA GLN A 113 -6.90 -16.04 -2.03
C GLN A 113 -6.10 -17.26 -1.57
N LEU A 114 -4.79 -17.27 -1.72
CA LEU A 114 -3.91 -18.35 -1.25
C LEU A 114 -3.88 -18.47 0.28
N VAL A 115 -3.93 -17.35 1.00
CA VAL A 115 -3.88 -17.34 2.48
C VAL A 115 -5.24 -17.64 3.11
N LEU A 116 -6.35 -17.29 2.47
CA LEU A 116 -7.72 -17.45 3.02
C LEU A 116 -8.08 -18.87 3.46
N PRO A 117 -7.78 -19.96 2.71
CA PRO A 117 -8.08 -21.32 3.15
C PRO A 117 -7.44 -21.66 4.50
N HIS A 118 -6.19 -21.23 4.71
CA HIS A 118 -5.45 -21.46 5.96
C HIS A 118 -6.08 -20.68 7.11
N MET A 119 -6.35 -19.38 6.93
CA MET A 119 -7.01 -18.54 7.94
C MET A 119 -8.43 -19.06 8.27
N ARG A 120 -9.17 -19.55 7.28
CA ARG A 120 -10.49 -20.15 7.49
C ARG A 120 -10.41 -21.44 8.29
N ALA A 121 -9.46 -22.32 8.00
CA ALA A 121 -9.22 -23.53 8.79
C ALA A 121 -8.81 -23.20 10.23
N GLN A 122 -8.07 -22.11 10.45
CA GLN A 122 -7.70 -21.61 11.78
C GLN A 122 -8.89 -20.99 12.56
N GLY A 123 -10.01 -20.67 11.89
CA GLY A 123 -11.11 -19.89 12.46
C GLY A 123 -10.73 -18.46 12.85
N SER A 124 -9.61 -17.96 12.35
CA SER A 124 -9.09 -16.61 12.68
C SER A 124 -8.07 -16.16 11.65
N GLY A 125 -7.99 -14.85 11.43
CA GLY A 125 -7.00 -14.24 10.55
C GLY A 125 -7.11 -12.72 10.51
N ARG A 126 -6.07 -12.08 10.01
CA ARG A 126 -6.04 -10.65 9.79
C ARG A 126 -5.45 -10.33 8.42
N ILE A 127 -6.23 -9.65 7.59
CA ILE A 127 -5.77 -9.11 6.30
C ILE A 127 -5.69 -7.60 6.43
N VAL A 128 -4.52 -7.04 6.18
CA VAL A 128 -4.26 -5.60 6.23
C VAL A 128 -3.90 -5.14 4.82
N ASN A 129 -4.80 -4.40 4.18
CA ASN A 129 -4.59 -3.87 2.84
C ASN A 129 -4.14 -2.42 2.90
N VAL A 130 -3.00 -2.13 2.28
CA VAL A 130 -2.44 -0.78 2.24
C VAL A 130 -2.97 -0.05 1.01
N SER A 131 -4.00 0.75 1.25
CA SER A 131 -4.58 1.67 0.29
C SER A 131 -3.81 3.00 0.28
N SER A 132 -4.50 4.09 0.21
CA SER A 132 -4.01 5.48 0.26
C SER A 132 -5.20 6.40 0.54
N VAL A 133 -4.96 7.62 0.96
CA VAL A 133 -5.97 8.67 0.79
C VAL A 133 -6.41 8.78 -0.66
N GLY A 134 -5.51 8.48 -1.61
CA GLY A 134 -5.79 8.40 -3.04
C GLY A 134 -6.80 7.31 -3.46
N GLY A 135 -7.22 6.43 -2.55
CA GLY A 135 -8.36 5.53 -2.76
C GLY A 135 -9.73 6.17 -2.46
N ARG A 136 -9.75 7.43 -2.02
CA ARG A 136 -10.95 8.19 -1.67
C ARG A 136 -10.98 9.59 -2.27
N ILE A 137 -9.87 10.03 -2.82
CA ILE A 137 -9.71 11.29 -3.55
C ILE A 137 -8.96 11.02 -4.86
N PHE A 138 -8.87 12.04 -5.70
CA PHE A 138 -8.05 11.99 -6.91
C PHE A 138 -7.16 13.23 -6.99
N LEU A 139 -6.05 13.11 -7.74
CA LEU A 139 -5.19 14.20 -8.13
C LEU A 139 -4.95 14.09 -9.65
N PRO A 140 -4.77 15.21 -10.36
CA PRO A 140 -4.32 15.18 -11.74
C PRO A 140 -3.07 14.34 -11.92
N LEU A 141 -2.87 13.79 -13.10
CA LEU A 141 -1.74 12.92 -13.49
C LEU A 141 -1.68 11.55 -12.77
N GLY A 142 -2.51 11.30 -11.76
CA GLY A 142 -2.51 10.05 -10.99
C GLY A 142 -3.66 9.09 -11.32
N ALA A 143 -4.28 9.18 -12.50
CA ALA A 143 -5.51 8.46 -12.81
C ALA A 143 -5.43 6.95 -12.55
N TRP A 144 -4.40 6.29 -13.08
CA TRP A 144 -4.22 4.85 -12.92
C TRP A 144 -3.94 4.44 -11.47
N TYR A 145 -3.11 5.20 -10.77
CA TYR A 145 -2.86 4.97 -9.35
C TYR A 145 -4.15 5.11 -8.52
N HIS A 146 -4.89 6.20 -8.71
CA HIS A 146 -6.15 6.42 -8.00
C HIS A 146 -7.17 5.34 -8.31
N ALA A 147 -7.26 4.91 -9.58
CA ALA A 147 -8.13 3.81 -9.98
C ALA A 147 -7.82 2.51 -9.22
N THR A 148 -6.54 2.10 -9.13
CA THR A 148 -6.16 0.91 -8.37
C THR A 148 -6.52 1.04 -6.88
N LYS A 149 -6.30 2.20 -6.28
CA LYS A 149 -6.58 2.39 -4.84
C LYS A 149 -8.08 2.50 -4.54
N HIS A 150 -8.89 3.08 -5.44
CA HIS A 150 -10.35 3.03 -5.34
C HIS A 150 -10.88 1.59 -5.49
N ALA A 151 -10.36 0.83 -6.45
CA ALA A 151 -10.69 -0.58 -6.62
C ALA A 151 -10.36 -1.39 -5.35
N LEU A 152 -9.18 -1.18 -4.77
CA LEU A 152 -8.76 -1.85 -3.54
C LEU A 152 -9.66 -1.52 -2.33
N GLU A 153 -10.15 -0.30 -2.21
CA GLU A 153 -11.10 0.09 -1.15
C GLU A 153 -12.41 -0.71 -1.25
N GLY A 154 -13.03 -0.75 -2.44
CA GLY A 154 -14.28 -1.50 -2.68
C GLY A 154 -14.08 -3.00 -2.52
N TRP A 155 -13.02 -3.55 -3.10
CA TRP A 155 -12.65 -4.96 -2.98
C TRP A 155 -12.45 -5.38 -1.51
N SER A 156 -11.74 -4.56 -0.74
CA SER A 156 -11.49 -4.83 0.69
C SER A 156 -12.78 -4.77 1.53
N ASP A 157 -13.71 -3.87 1.18
CA ASP A 157 -15.00 -3.79 1.86
C ASP A 157 -15.84 -5.04 1.62
N CYS A 158 -15.89 -5.57 0.38
CA CYS A 158 -16.56 -6.84 0.07
C CYS A 158 -15.91 -8.00 0.83
N LEU A 159 -14.58 -8.14 0.71
CA LEU A 159 -13.81 -9.18 1.38
C LEU A 159 -14.09 -9.22 2.90
N ARG A 160 -14.22 -8.06 3.54
CA ARG A 160 -14.50 -7.99 4.97
C ARG A 160 -15.82 -8.64 5.36
N TYR A 161 -16.87 -8.48 4.55
CA TYR A 161 -18.17 -9.09 4.81
C TYR A 161 -18.16 -10.59 4.52
N GLU A 162 -17.50 -10.99 3.44
CA GLU A 162 -17.41 -12.40 3.03
C GLU A 162 -16.62 -13.25 4.02
N THR A 163 -15.57 -12.66 4.64
CA THR A 163 -14.66 -13.40 5.52
C THR A 163 -15.01 -13.31 7.01
N ALA A 164 -15.89 -12.38 7.38
CA ALA A 164 -16.31 -12.20 8.77
C ALA A 164 -16.87 -13.46 9.45
N PRO A 165 -17.71 -14.32 8.78
CA PRO A 165 -18.21 -15.56 9.38
C PRO A 165 -17.12 -16.56 9.77
N PHE A 166 -15.92 -16.44 9.18
CA PHE A 166 -14.77 -17.31 9.46
C PHE A 166 -13.81 -16.72 10.51
N GLY A 167 -14.20 -15.64 11.19
CA GLY A 167 -13.32 -14.97 12.18
C GLY A 167 -12.16 -14.19 11.58
N ILE A 168 -12.15 -13.98 10.26
CA ILE A 168 -11.10 -13.22 9.55
C ILE A 168 -11.47 -11.75 9.49
N GLN A 169 -10.54 -10.88 9.88
CA GLN A 169 -10.76 -9.43 9.93
C GLN A 169 -9.96 -8.73 8.85
N VAL A 170 -10.63 -7.91 8.05
CA VAL A 170 -10.01 -7.11 6.99
C VAL A 170 -9.93 -5.64 7.40
N VAL A 171 -8.75 -5.09 7.32
CA VAL A 171 -8.41 -3.72 7.73
C VAL A 171 -7.76 -2.99 6.57
N ILE A 172 -8.12 -1.74 6.39
CA ILE A 172 -7.52 -0.87 5.36
C ILE A 172 -6.67 0.21 6.05
N ILE A 173 -5.44 0.38 5.58
CA ILE A 173 -4.61 1.51 5.98
C ILE A 173 -4.63 2.53 4.83
N GLN A 174 -4.87 3.79 5.15
CA GLN A 174 -4.96 4.91 4.22
C GLN A 174 -3.85 5.93 4.55
N PRO A 175 -2.62 5.74 4.06
CA PRO A 175 -1.55 6.71 4.22
C PRO A 175 -1.84 8.02 3.48
N GLY A 176 -1.45 9.14 4.08
CA GLY A 176 -1.28 10.43 3.40
C GLY A 176 0.14 10.56 2.84
N ALA A 177 0.71 11.77 2.87
CA ALA A 177 2.09 11.99 2.46
C ALA A 177 3.07 11.42 3.51
N ILE A 178 3.93 10.49 3.08
CA ILE A 178 4.91 9.77 3.91
C ILE A 178 6.29 9.88 3.27
N LYS A 179 7.32 10.11 4.08
CA LYS A 179 8.72 10.13 3.64
C LYS A 179 9.19 8.71 3.33
N THR A 180 9.22 8.33 2.05
CA THR A 180 9.65 7.01 1.57
C THR A 180 10.13 7.11 0.12
N GLU A 181 10.83 6.08 -0.36
CA GLU A 181 11.22 5.90 -1.78
C GLU A 181 10.00 5.83 -2.74
N PHE A 182 8.76 5.74 -2.24
CA PHE A 182 7.56 5.75 -3.07
C PHE A 182 7.46 7.02 -3.92
N GLY A 183 7.88 8.17 -3.36
CA GLY A 183 7.95 9.43 -4.09
C GLY A 183 8.93 9.36 -5.27
N ASP A 184 10.09 8.75 -5.06
CA ASP A 184 11.13 8.64 -6.10
C ASP A 184 10.67 7.75 -7.25
N VAL A 185 10.00 6.62 -6.96
CA VAL A 185 9.41 5.73 -7.97
C VAL A 185 8.31 6.44 -8.76
N THR A 186 7.46 7.21 -8.07
CA THR A 186 6.40 8.01 -8.69
C THR A 186 6.99 9.07 -9.63
N ASN A 187 8.09 9.72 -9.20
CA ASN A 187 8.77 10.75 -9.98
C ASN A 187 9.42 10.17 -11.24
N ALA A 188 10.12 9.04 -11.10
CA ALA A 188 10.72 8.35 -12.24
C ALA A 188 9.65 7.93 -13.29
N GLY A 189 8.48 7.51 -12.83
CA GLY A 189 7.34 7.23 -13.71
C GLY A 189 6.83 8.47 -14.43
N LEU A 190 6.70 9.59 -13.72
CA LEU A 190 6.29 10.86 -14.31
C LEU A 190 7.30 11.33 -15.36
N ASP A 191 8.60 11.32 -15.05
CA ASP A 191 9.67 11.77 -15.96
C ASP A 191 9.72 10.89 -17.23
N LYS A 192 9.46 9.59 -17.11
CA LYS A 192 9.38 8.65 -18.24
C LYS A 192 8.28 9.02 -19.24
N HIS A 193 7.14 9.52 -18.74
CA HIS A 193 5.92 9.70 -19.53
C HIS A 193 5.58 11.17 -19.86
N THR A 194 6.49 12.11 -19.62
CA THR A 194 6.21 13.55 -19.81
C THR A 194 7.21 14.29 -20.71
N GLY A 195 7.91 13.59 -21.60
CA GLY A 195 8.93 14.21 -22.48
C GLY A 195 8.33 15.27 -23.39
N ASP A 196 7.69 14.89 -24.50
CA ASP A 196 6.98 15.81 -25.41
C ASP A 196 5.47 15.62 -25.30
N THR A 197 4.87 16.27 -24.29
CA THR A 197 3.45 16.16 -23.99
C THR A 197 2.68 17.44 -24.24
N ALA A 198 1.42 17.33 -24.67
CA ALA A 198 0.48 18.45 -24.72
C ALA A 198 0.13 19.02 -23.34
N TYR A 199 0.45 18.27 -22.25
CA TYR A 199 0.12 18.59 -20.86
C TYR A 199 1.28 19.26 -20.10
N LYS A 200 2.24 19.90 -20.80
CA LYS A 200 3.46 20.52 -20.23
C LYS A 200 3.18 21.44 -19.05
N ASP A 201 2.15 22.28 -19.16
CA ASP A 201 1.81 23.25 -18.11
C ASP A 201 1.33 22.54 -16.84
N LEU A 202 0.45 21.53 -16.99
CA LEU A 202 -0.05 20.73 -15.87
C LEU A 202 1.07 19.94 -15.20
N VAL A 203 1.95 19.34 -15.98
CA VAL A 203 3.13 18.62 -15.50
C VAL A 203 4.07 19.56 -14.76
N GLY A 204 4.40 20.72 -15.34
CA GLY A 204 5.26 21.73 -14.74
C GLY A 204 4.72 22.23 -13.39
N LEU A 205 3.41 22.41 -13.30
CA LEU A 205 2.76 22.78 -12.04
C LEU A 205 2.85 21.67 -11.00
N PHE A 206 2.60 20.42 -11.40
CA PHE A 206 2.70 19.27 -10.50
C PHE A 206 4.12 19.10 -9.97
N LEU A 207 5.15 19.28 -10.81
CA LEU A 207 6.54 19.26 -10.42
C LEU A 207 6.89 20.38 -9.42
N LYS A 208 6.42 21.60 -9.65
CA LYS A 208 6.58 22.71 -8.70
C LYS A 208 5.95 22.42 -7.32
N LEU A 209 4.78 21.80 -7.31
CA LEU A 209 4.10 21.41 -6.07
C LEU A 209 4.87 20.29 -5.33
N ARG A 210 5.40 19.35 -6.09
CA ARG A 210 6.25 18.26 -5.58
C ARG A 210 7.52 18.80 -4.94
N ASP A 211 8.24 19.68 -5.66
CA ASP A 211 9.53 20.23 -5.26
C ASP A 211 9.40 21.31 -4.16
N ASN A 212 8.18 21.68 -3.82
CA ASN A 212 7.94 22.60 -2.71
C ASN A 212 8.36 21.92 -1.39
N SER A 213 9.52 22.35 -0.88
CA SER A 213 10.12 21.84 0.36
C SER A 213 9.13 21.79 1.53
N ARG A 214 8.19 22.75 1.63
CA ARG A 214 7.17 22.78 2.68
C ARG A 214 6.25 21.55 2.68
N THR A 215 6.00 20.95 1.52
CA THR A 215 5.15 19.72 1.43
C THR A 215 5.94 18.52 1.88
N MET A 216 7.19 18.39 1.45
CA MET A 216 8.06 17.26 1.84
C MET A 216 8.49 17.35 3.31
N ASP A 217 8.76 18.54 3.84
CA ASP A 217 9.09 18.76 5.25
C ASP A 217 7.95 18.33 6.19
N ARG A 218 6.69 18.48 5.73
CA ARG A 218 5.48 18.07 6.47
C ARG A 218 5.15 16.60 6.31
N ALA A 219 5.76 15.88 5.37
CA ALA A 219 5.51 14.45 5.20
C ALA A 219 5.86 13.67 6.49
N THR A 220 5.04 12.70 6.81
CA THR A 220 5.18 11.90 8.05
C THR A 220 6.25 10.83 7.87
N ASP A 221 7.04 10.56 8.89
CA ASP A 221 8.05 9.50 8.84
C ASP A 221 7.42 8.10 8.75
N ALA A 222 8.09 7.19 8.02
CA ALA A 222 7.64 5.80 7.84
C ALA A 222 7.46 5.07 9.18
N SER A 223 8.31 5.34 10.17
CA SER A 223 8.22 4.76 11.52
C SER A 223 6.90 5.05 12.24
N VAL A 224 6.27 6.18 11.96
CA VAL A 224 4.94 6.51 12.51
C VAL A 224 3.87 5.60 11.90
N LEU A 225 3.97 5.28 10.60
CA LEU A 225 3.08 4.35 9.93
C LEU A 225 3.34 2.91 10.37
N ALA A 226 4.58 2.52 10.63
CA ALA A 226 4.93 1.20 11.15
C ALA A 226 4.15 0.89 12.45
N LYS A 227 3.99 1.87 13.33
CA LYS A 227 3.15 1.72 14.54
C LYS A 227 1.67 1.49 14.22
N VAL A 228 1.16 2.12 13.15
CA VAL A 228 -0.21 1.90 12.68
C VAL A 228 -0.37 0.50 12.10
N TYR A 229 0.62 -0.01 11.35
CA TYR A 229 0.62 -1.38 10.86
C TYR A 229 0.60 -2.39 12.01
N LEU A 230 1.44 -2.19 13.02
CA LEU A 230 1.44 -3.02 14.22
C LEU A 230 0.06 -3.01 14.90
N GLU A 231 -0.54 -1.83 15.12
CA GLU A 231 -1.87 -1.71 15.71
C GLU A 231 -2.93 -2.42 14.85
N ALA A 232 -2.94 -2.19 13.53
CA ALA A 232 -3.86 -2.83 12.60
C ALA A 232 -3.74 -4.36 12.61
N ALA A 233 -2.51 -4.88 12.71
CA ALA A 233 -2.22 -6.31 12.74
C ALA A 233 -2.58 -6.99 14.06
N THR A 234 -2.46 -6.28 15.20
CA THR A 234 -2.47 -6.92 16.54
C THR A 234 -3.64 -6.51 17.44
N ALA A 235 -4.31 -5.40 17.17
CA ALA A 235 -5.45 -4.96 17.99
C ALA A 235 -6.56 -6.02 18.03
N ARG A 236 -7.11 -6.30 19.23
CA ARG A 236 -8.21 -7.28 19.40
C ARG A 236 -9.46 -6.87 18.62
N ARG A 237 -9.77 -5.58 18.60
CA ARG A 237 -10.88 -4.98 17.84
C ARG A 237 -10.32 -3.86 16.96
N PRO A 238 -9.75 -4.17 15.79
CA PRO A 238 -9.18 -3.15 14.93
C PRO A 238 -10.26 -2.24 14.34
N ARG A 239 -9.87 -1.03 14.01
CA ARG A 239 -10.69 -0.15 13.18
C ARG A 239 -10.76 -0.71 11.77
N ARG A 240 -11.85 -0.48 11.08
CA ARG A 240 -11.99 -0.87 9.66
C ARG A 240 -10.99 -0.13 8.78
N ARG A 241 -10.68 1.13 9.13
CA ARG A 241 -9.74 2.00 8.42
C ARG A 241 -8.86 2.76 9.40
N TYR A 242 -7.59 2.85 9.04
CA TYR A 242 -6.60 3.66 9.74
C TYR A 242 -6.10 4.75 8.79
N VAL A 243 -6.46 5.99 9.06
CA VAL A 243 -6.02 7.17 8.30
C VAL A 243 -4.86 7.83 9.03
N LYS A 244 -3.69 7.90 8.43
CA LYS A 244 -2.49 8.48 9.04
C LYS A 244 -1.56 9.08 7.98
N GLY A 245 -0.84 10.11 8.38
CA GLY A 245 0.09 10.83 7.52
C GLY A 245 -0.34 12.26 7.26
N ALA A 246 0.58 13.06 6.74
CA ALA A 246 0.30 14.46 6.48
C ALA A 246 -0.84 14.62 5.47
N PHE A 247 -1.65 15.63 5.66
CA PHE A 247 -2.82 16.00 4.85
C PHE A 247 -3.94 14.95 4.78
N ALA A 248 -3.76 13.73 5.33
CA ALA A 248 -4.71 12.64 5.18
C ALA A 248 -6.11 12.98 5.69
N ARG A 249 -6.21 13.39 6.95
CA ARG A 249 -7.52 13.67 7.57
C ARG A 249 -8.24 14.90 7.00
N PRO A 250 -7.59 16.05 6.81
CA PRO A 250 -8.24 17.23 6.25
C PRO A 250 -8.81 16.99 4.86
N VAL A 251 -8.03 16.36 3.95
CA VAL A 251 -8.47 16.14 2.57
C VAL A 251 -9.66 15.18 2.49
N LEU A 252 -9.65 14.10 3.29
CA LEU A 252 -10.77 13.18 3.37
C LEU A 252 -12.00 13.80 4.00
N PHE A 253 -11.82 14.71 5.00
CA PHE A 253 -12.91 15.46 5.61
C PHE A 253 -13.59 16.37 4.59
N ILE A 254 -12.80 17.16 3.84
CA ILE A 254 -13.32 18.04 2.78
C ILE A 254 -14.11 17.22 1.77
N ARG A 255 -13.51 16.16 1.23
CA ARG A 255 -14.14 15.31 0.20
C ARG A 255 -15.45 14.69 0.68
N LYS A 256 -15.49 14.23 1.95
CA LYS A 256 -16.66 13.56 2.52
C LYS A 256 -17.82 14.50 2.80
N TRP A 257 -17.55 15.68 3.35
CA TRP A 257 -18.60 16.55 3.90
C TRP A 257 -19.02 17.67 2.95
N PHE A 258 -18.14 18.10 2.07
CA PHE A 258 -18.41 19.20 1.12
C PHE A 258 -18.58 18.72 -0.33
N GLY A 259 -18.38 17.43 -0.59
CA GLY A 259 -18.59 16.83 -1.89
C GLY A 259 -17.56 17.21 -2.96
N ASP A 260 -17.87 16.84 -4.19
CA ASP A 260 -16.97 16.96 -5.34
C ASP A 260 -16.70 18.41 -5.72
N GLY A 261 -17.73 19.26 -5.70
CA GLY A 261 -17.60 20.66 -6.16
C GLY A 261 -16.62 21.48 -5.33
N VAL A 262 -16.66 21.37 -4.00
CA VAL A 262 -15.69 22.07 -3.12
C VAL A 262 -14.29 21.48 -3.24
N TYR A 263 -14.21 20.16 -3.34
CA TYR A 263 -12.93 19.49 -3.55
C TYR A 263 -12.26 19.90 -4.88
N GLU A 264 -13.01 19.91 -5.96
CA GLU A 264 -12.52 20.36 -7.29
C GLU A 264 -12.16 21.84 -7.30
N PHE A 265 -12.96 22.69 -6.63
CA PHE A 265 -12.62 24.10 -6.49
C PHE A 265 -11.28 24.31 -5.78
N ALA A 266 -11.03 23.55 -4.70
CA ALA A 266 -9.75 23.57 -4.00
C ALA A 266 -8.60 23.07 -4.89
N LEU A 267 -8.82 22.02 -5.68
CA LEU A 267 -7.85 21.53 -6.66
C LEU A 267 -7.54 22.57 -7.76
N ARG A 268 -8.55 23.26 -8.29
CA ARG A 268 -8.37 24.31 -9.31
C ARG A 268 -7.49 25.46 -8.79
N GLY A 269 -7.59 25.77 -7.49
CA GLY A 269 -6.70 26.74 -6.84
C GLY A 269 -5.24 26.29 -6.75
N ILE A 270 -5.01 24.97 -6.83
CA ILE A 270 -3.67 24.38 -6.86
C ILE A 270 -3.16 24.28 -8.32
N VAL A 271 -4.06 24.14 -9.30
CA VAL A 271 -3.76 23.88 -10.73
C VAL A 271 -3.72 25.19 -11.55
N ARG A 272 -4.06 26.34 -10.97
CA ARG A 272 -3.91 27.68 -11.56
C ARG A 272 -2.70 28.42 -10.98
#